data_cbd9bc3b2a88f058169ad0aee044cf4a
#
_entry.id   cbd9bc3b2a88f058169ad0aee044cf4a
#
_cell.length_a   1.000
_cell.length_b   1.000
_cell.length_c   1.000
_cell.angle_alpha   90.00
_cell.angle_beta   90.00
_cell.angle_gamma   90.00
#
_symmetry.space_group_name_H-M   'P 1'
#
loop_
_entity.id
_entity.type
_entity.pdbx_description
1 polymer ?
#
loop_
_entity_poly.entity_id
_entity_poly.type
_entity_poly.pdbx_seq_one_letter_code
_entity_poly.pdbx_strand_id
1 'polypeptide(L)'
;VRSHRALRTSTRTAALLAAGLPLLLSPALSPAASAAPADDPKGESAERPPKPPTSMSTIGGTRLGAPGTQVQLKDGAPKLPKGVSARSWIVTDAESGAVLASHNSHWRLAPASTLKMLFADTVLPKLPKDRKHKVTPADLAGMGDGSSLVGVKEGEEYAVHDLWLGVFLRSGNDAVHVLSAMNGGKASTVAQMNARARELRARDTTVVSPDGYDHQGQVSSAYDLTLFARAGLQNPEFREYAATASAKFPGEKKKGKKRDSFEIRNTNRLLTGDLGMEPYPGIAGVKNGTTSKAGSTFTGVAQRGDRVLLVTVMHPEKDGPNRVYEETSKLLDWGFKVAGAPAAPGTGSTGGTGNTDKGTASDPSADGKGGAAKSKAEYRVQPVGRLVAPEGEGGAGDGKRAERPGSGDAQHAAQSEKPAGGAGVALGVILGCLVVLGGVAYAVHRRWPLPELVRRRR
;
A
#
# COMPACT_ATOMS: atom_id res chain seq x y z
N VAL A 1 -9.30 -48.45 -53.78
CA VAL A 1 -9.10 -49.86 -53.44
C VAL A 1 -8.94 -49.95 -51.93
N ARG A 2 -10.06 -50.22 -51.23
CA ARG A 2 -10.33 -51.32 -50.29
C ARG A 2 -9.17 -51.67 -49.35
N SER A 3 -9.29 -51.80 -48.02
CA SER A 3 -10.18 -52.71 -47.34
C SER A 3 -10.18 -52.49 -45.82
N HIS A 4 -11.33 -52.69 -45.23
CA HIS A 4 -11.68 -52.85 -43.81
C HIS A 4 -10.86 -53.93 -43.07
N ARG A 5 -10.71 -53.78 -41.74
CA ARG A 5 -11.06 -54.88 -40.83
C ARG A 5 -11.29 -54.40 -39.40
N ALA A 6 -12.44 -54.83 -38.91
CA ALA A 6 -12.99 -54.62 -37.58
C ALA A 6 -12.76 -55.81 -36.66
N LEU A 7 -13.11 -55.65 -35.37
CA LEU A 7 -13.47 -56.61 -34.32
C LEU A 7 -12.29 -57.33 -33.56
N ARG A 8 -12.29 -57.31 -32.23
CA ARG A 8 -13.22 -58.06 -31.35
C ARG A 8 -13.06 -57.70 -29.86
N THR A 9 -14.18 -57.60 -29.23
CA THR A 9 -14.49 -57.66 -27.80
C THR A 9 -13.98 -58.90 -27.08
N SER A 10 -13.65 -58.78 -25.78
CA SER A 10 -13.69 -59.92 -24.85
C SER A 10 -13.98 -59.43 -23.43
N THR A 11 -15.20 -59.61 -23.02
CA THR A 11 -15.73 -59.68 -21.64
C THR A 11 -15.17 -60.91 -20.91
N ARG A 12 -14.76 -60.76 -19.66
CA ARG A 12 -14.72 -61.86 -18.70
C ARG A 12 -15.26 -61.40 -17.31
N THR A 13 -16.44 -61.87 -17.07
CA THR A 13 -17.14 -61.98 -15.79
C THR A 13 -16.45 -63.05 -14.90
N ALA A 14 -16.29 -62.80 -13.63
CA ALA A 14 -16.09 -63.81 -12.61
C ALA A 14 -16.87 -63.41 -11.36
N ALA A 15 -17.89 -64.17 -11.05
CA ALA A 15 -18.66 -64.19 -9.83
C ALA A 15 -18.07 -65.19 -8.84
N LEU A 16 -18.10 -64.90 -7.54
CA LEU A 16 -18.07 -65.88 -6.45
C LEU A 16 -18.73 -65.31 -5.18
N LEU A 17 -19.98 -65.73 -4.91
CA LEU A 17 -20.55 -66.49 -3.75
C LEU A 17 -20.08 -66.07 -2.34
N ALA A 18 -20.89 -65.37 -1.59
CA ALA A 18 -21.92 -65.77 -0.61
C ALA A 18 -21.37 -66.49 0.65
N ALA A 19 -21.56 -65.92 1.80
CA ALA A 19 -21.97 -66.59 3.06
C ALA A 19 -22.70 -65.58 3.94
N GLY A 20 -23.96 -65.85 4.21
CA GLY A 20 -24.84 -65.04 5.02
C GLY A 20 -24.83 -65.45 6.51
N LEU A 21 -25.20 -64.50 7.35
CA LEU A 21 -25.72 -64.80 8.70
C LEU A 21 -26.83 -63.79 9.02
N PRO A 22 -27.99 -64.21 9.49
CA PRO A 22 -29.10 -63.31 9.75
C PRO A 22 -28.99 -62.74 11.17
N LEU A 23 -29.12 -61.45 11.34
CA LEU A 23 -29.38 -60.84 12.62
C LEU A 23 -30.76 -60.16 12.63
N LEU A 24 -31.52 -60.51 13.65
CA LEU A 24 -32.91 -60.25 13.93
C LEU A 24 -33.32 -58.79 13.85
N LEU A 25 -34.40 -58.50 13.08
CA LEU A 25 -35.13 -57.26 13.09
C LEU A 25 -35.98 -57.13 14.36
N SER A 26 -35.88 -56.02 15.06
CA SER A 26 -36.94 -55.50 15.93
C SER A 26 -37.43 -54.18 15.34
N PRO A 27 -38.73 -53.98 15.13
CA PRO A 27 -39.26 -52.72 14.67
C PRO A 27 -39.48 -51.79 15.86
N ALA A 28 -38.67 -50.73 15.97
CA ALA A 28 -38.97 -49.59 16.81
C ALA A 28 -39.85 -48.60 16.01
N LEU A 29 -41.12 -48.49 16.43
CA LEU A 29 -42.01 -47.41 15.97
C LEU A 29 -41.44 -46.06 16.43
N SER A 30 -40.99 -45.25 15.49
CA SER A 30 -40.76 -43.81 15.71
C SER A 30 -42.00 -43.04 15.24
N PRO A 31 -42.49 -42.05 16.00
CA PRO A 31 -43.62 -41.26 15.58
C PRO A 31 -43.21 -40.34 14.42
N ALA A 32 -44.08 -40.25 13.43
CA ALA A 32 -43.96 -39.33 12.31
C ALA A 32 -43.90 -37.87 12.81
N ALA A 33 -42.72 -37.25 12.71
CA ALA A 33 -42.61 -35.82 12.84
C ALA A 33 -43.17 -35.18 11.58
N SER A 34 -44.24 -34.42 11.77
CA SER A 34 -44.87 -33.59 10.77
C SER A 34 -43.82 -32.60 10.26
N ALA A 35 -43.44 -32.69 8.98
CA ALA A 35 -42.60 -31.69 8.34
C ALA A 35 -43.40 -30.39 8.23
N ALA A 36 -43.00 -29.38 9.01
CA ALA A 36 -43.38 -28.01 8.76
C ALA A 36 -42.78 -27.56 7.42
N PRO A 37 -43.44 -26.67 6.66
CA PRO A 37 -42.90 -26.16 5.42
C PRO A 37 -41.56 -25.44 5.72
N ALA A 38 -40.53 -25.75 4.94
CA ALA A 38 -39.29 -25.04 4.99
C ALA A 38 -39.58 -23.57 4.62
N ASP A 39 -39.43 -22.67 5.59
CA ASP A 39 -39.32 -21.25 5.34
C ASP A 39 -38.10 -21.04 4.45
N ASP A 40 -38.36 -20.54 3.25
CA ASP A 40 -37.36 -19.96 2.35
C ASP A 40 -36.55 -18.93 3.14
N PRO A 41 -35.20 -19.02 3.22
CA PRO A 41 -34.41 -17.94 3.77
C PRO A 41 -34.28 -16.82 2.74
N LYS A 42 -35.38 -16.13 2.45
CA LYS A 42 -35.36 -14.80 1.86
C LYS A 42 -35.05 -13.80 2.95
N GLY A 43 -33.79 -13.43 3.00
CA GLY A 43 -33.33 -12.35 3.87
C GLY A 43 -31.86 -12.45 4.07
N GLU A 44 -31.07 -12.24 3.01
CA GLU A 44 -29.72 -11.76 3.13
C GLU A 44 -29.79 -10.46 3.95
N SER A 45 -29.61 -10.58 5.26
CA SER A 45 -29.50 -9.41 6.12
C SER A 45 -28.31 -8.63 5.62
N ALA A 46 -28.59 -7.52 4.92
CA ALA A 46 -27.57 -6.58 4.50
C ALA A 46 -26.70 -6.29 5.75
N GLU A 47 -25.51 -6.89 5.79
CA GLU A 47 -24.57 -6.69 6.90
C GLU A 47 -24.36 -5.17 7.05
N ARG A 48 -24.71 -4.67 8.24
CA ARG A 48 -24.50 -3.24 8.52
C ARG A 48 -23.03 -2.91 8.29
N PRO A 49 -22.72 -1.81 7.58
CA PRO A 49 -21.33 -1.41 7.36
C PRO A 49 -20.54 -1.46 8.67
N PRO A 50 -19.32 -2.00 8.68
CA PRO A 50 -18.52 -2.09 9.87
C PRO A 50 -18.32 -0.68 10.45
N LYS A 51 -18.43 -0.56 11.78
CA LYS A 51 -18.20 0.71 12.48
C LYS A 51 -16.72 0.90 12.77
N PRO A 52 -16.20 2.15 12.77
CA PRO A 52 -14.85 2.41 13.21
C PRO A 52 -14.66 2.03 14.68
N PRO A 53 -13.44 1.65 15.10
CA PRO A 53 -13.13 1.44 16.50
C PRO A 53 -13.45 2.69 17.34
N THR A 54 -13.86 2.51 18.59
CA THR A 54 -14.16 3.61 19.51
C THR A 54 -12.92 4.41 19.89
N SER A 55 -11.74 3.79 19.83
CA SER A 55 -10.45 4.47 19.99
C SER A 55 -9.47 3.94 18.96
N MET A 56 -8.67 4.84 18.40
CA MET A 56 -7.65 4.55 17.39
C MET A 56 -6.31 5.13 17.85
N SER A 57 -5.25 4.94 17.05
CA SER A 57 -3.94 5.50 17.33
C SER A 57 -4.00 7.04 17.42
N THR A 58 -3.29 7.61 18.40
CA THR A 58 -3.14 9.05 18.56
C THR A 58 -1.82 9.58 17.99
N ILE A 59 -1.10 8.80 17.24
CA ILE A 59 0.12 9.22 16.56
C ILE A 59 -0.21 10.40 15.65
N GLY A 60 0.58 11.47 15.77
CA GLY A 60 0.35 12.70 15.02
C GLY A 60 -0.63 13.68 15.67
N GLY A 61 -1.34 13.28 16.71
CA GLY A 61 -2.22 14.15 17.48
C GLY A 61 -3.44 13.44 18.06
N THR A 62 -3.86 13.85 19.26
CA THR A 62 -4.97 13.22 20.01
C THR A 62 -6.27 13.17 19.21
N ARG A 63 -6.58 14.22 18.44
CA ARG A 63 -7.78 14.28 17.61
C ARG A 63 -7.80 13.23 16.49
N LEU A 64 -6.65 12.84 15.97
CA LEU A 64 -6.58 11.84 14.90
C LEU A 64 -7.01 10.45 15.39
N GLY A 65 -6.92 10.18 16.69
CA GLY A 65 -7.42 8.95 17.31
C GLY A 65 -8.91 8.95 17.62
N ALA A 66 -9.60 10.07 17.50
CA ALA A 66 -11.03 10.15 17.74
C ALA A 66 -11.82 9.66 16.50
N PRO A 67 -12.91 8.88 16.70
CA PRO A 67 -13.78 8.47 15.61
C PRO A 67 -14.52 9.66 14.99
N GLY A 68 -14.93 9.50 13.74
CA GLY A 68 -15.64 10.52 12.98
C GLY A 68 -14.72 11.58 12.37
N THR A 69 -15.34 12.69 11.94
CA THR A 69 -14.64 13.76 11.23
C THR A 69 -14.00 14.76 12.18
N GLN A 70 -12.71 14.99 12.00
CA GLN A 70 -11.91 15.95 12.76
C GLN A 70 -11.54 17.13 11.86
N VAL A 71 -12.03 18.32 12.22
CA VAL A 71 -11.72 19.59 11.55
C VAL A 71 -11.88 20.74 12.55
N GLN A 72 -11.05 21.76 12.45
CA GLN A 72 -11.15 23.00 13.23
C GLN A 72 -11.17 24.19 12.29
N LEU A 73 -12.36 24.64 11.93
CA LEU A 73 -12.55 25.80 11.07
C LEU A 73 -12.29 27.09 11.85
N LYS A 74 -11.53 28.01 11.26
CA LYS A 74 -11.47 29.42 11.70
C LYS A 74 -12.68 30.16 11.15
N ASP A 75 -12.97 31.33 11.70
CA ASP A 75 -14.08 32.18 11.25
C ASP A 75 -13.97 32.50 9.76
N GLY A 76 -15.09 32.37 9.05
CA GLY A 76 -15.14 32.54 7.59
C GLY A 76 -14.48 31.46 6.75
N ALA A 77 -13.97 30.38 7.35
CA ALA A 77 -13.40 29.27 6.59
C ALA A 77 -14.46 28.47 5.83
N PRO A 78 -14.14 27.96 4.64
CA PRO A 78 -15.07 27.12 3.88
C PRO A 78 -15.36 25.81 4.63
N LYS A 79 -16.65 25.44 4.70
CA LYS A 79 -17.10 24.17 5.29
C LYS A 79 -16.57 22.99 4.47
N LEU A 80 -16.38 21.84 5.13
CA LEU A 80 -16.06 20.58 4.46
C LEU A 80 -17.06 20.25 3.36
N PRO A 81 -16.62 19.61 2.26
CA PRO A 81 -17.52 19.23 1.18
C PRO A 81 -18.54 18.19 1.66
N LYS A 82 -19.77 18.32 1.17
CA LYS A 82 -20.83 17.31 1.39
C LYS A 82 -20.60 16.10 0.48
N GLY A 83 -21.08 14.94 0.91
CA GLY A 83 -21.12 13.73 0.10
C GLY A 83 -19.78 12.99 -0.01
N VAL A 84 -18.86 13.19 0.94
CA VAL A 84 -17.73 12.29 1.17
C VAL A 84 -18.25 11.12 1.99
N SER A 85 -18.19 9.92 1.43
CA SER A 85 -18.75 8.69 2.00
C SER A 85 -17.67 7.69 2.44
N ALA A 86 -16.40 8.02 2.22
CA ALA A 86 -15.29 7.13 2.52
C ALA A 86 -15.20 6.81 4.03
N ARG A 87 -14.93 5.54 4.34
CA ARG A 87 -14.76 5.06 5.72
C ARG A 87 -13.62 5.74 6.44
N SER A 88 -12.57 6.07 5.71
CA SER A 88 -11.40 6.76 6.24
C SER A 88 -10.82 7.69 5.19
N TRP A 89 -10.45 8.91 5.60
CA TRP A 89 -9.74 9.86 4.75
C TRP A 89 -8.93 10.88 5.55
N ILE A 90 -7.96 11.51 4.90
CA ILE A 90 -7.11 12.54 5.49
C ILE A 90 -6.70 13.56 4.43
N VAL A 91 -6.65 14.83 4.80
CA VAL A 91 -6.14 15.95 3.98
C VAL A 91 -4.96 16.57 4.70
N THR A 92 -3.80 16.61 4.06
CA THR A 92 -2.57 17.11 4.67
C THR A 92 -1.82 18.05 3.73
N ASP A 93 -1.11 19.00 4.30
CA ASP A 93 -0.08 19.74 3.61
C ASP A 93 1.19 18.88 3.56
N ALA A 94 1.68 18.61 2.36
CA ALA A 94 2.79 17.67 2.13
C ALA A 94 4.12 18.18 2.68
N GLU A 95 4.35 19.49 2.66
CA GLU A 95 5.61 20.10 3.10
C GLU A 95 5.68 20.17 4.62
N SER A 96 4.70 20.83 5.24
CA SER A 96 4.67 21.01 6.70
C SER A 96 4.28 19.73 7.44
N GLY A 97 3.57 18.80 6.78
CA GLY A 97 2.95 17.64 7.41
C GLY A 97 1.71 17.97 8.24
N ALA A 98 1.20 19.21 8.20
CA ALA A 98 0.00 19.62 8.93
C ALA A 98 -1.23 18.87 8.41
N VAL A 99 -2.02 18.27 9.32
CA VAL A 99 -3.29 17.62 8.99
C VAL A 99 -4.39 18.68 9.08
N LEU A 100 -4.98 19.02 7.93
CA LEU A 100 -6.01 20.04 7.81
C LEU A 100 -7.39 19.52 8.22
N ALA A 101 -7.70 18.29 7.87
CA ALA A 101 -8.89 17.55 8.30
C ALA A 101 -8.68 16.05 8.12
N SER A 102 -9.46 15.27 8.87
CA SER A 102 -9.46 13.81 8.73
C SER A 102 -10.81 13.21 9.12
N HIS A 103 -11.01 11.96 8.73
CA HIS A 103 -12.14 11.13 9.16
C HIS A 103 -11.62 9.73 9.43
N ASN A 104 -11.71 9.26 10.67
CA ASN A 104 -11.24 7.94 11.07
C ASN A 104 -9.83 7.61 10.56
N SER A 105 -8.89 8.57 10.59
CA SER A 105 -7.63 8.49 9.85
C SER A 105 -6.72 7.32 10.24
N HIS A 106 -6.90 6.77 11.44
CA HIS A 106 -6.19 5.59 11.95
C HIS A 106 -7.03 4.30 11.91
N TRP A 107 -8.17 4.29 11.21
CA TRP A 107 -8.92 3.05 11.03
C TRP A 107 -8.15 2.08 10.14
N ARG A 108 -7.83 0.91 10.70
CA ARG A 108 -7.08 -0.14 10.00
C ARG A 108 -7.99 -0.86 9.01
N LEU A 109 -7.81 -0.58 7.73
CA LEU A 109 -8.56 -1.10 6.58
C LEU A 109 -7.61 -1.81 5.61
N ALA A 110 -8.16 -2.63 4.71
CA ALA A 110 -7.39 -3.21 3.62
C ALA A 110 -6.89 -2.09 2.68
N PRO A 111 -5.58 -2.01 2.39
CA PRO A 111 -5.02 -0.92 1.61
C PRO A 111 -5.17 -1.08 0.09
N ALA A 112 -5.41 -2.29 -0.41
CA ALA A 112 -5.27 -2.62 -1.81
C ALA A 112 -3.89 -2.18 -2.37
N SER A 113 -3.80 -1.87 -3.65
CA SER A 113 -2.57 -1.46 -4.31
C SER A 113 -2.00 -0.10 -3.88
N THR A 114 -2.66 0.67 -2.99
CA THR A 114 -2.01 1.84 -2.39
C THR A 114 -0.83 1.45 -1.49
N LEU A 115 -0.77 0.20 -1.00
CA LEU A 115 0.39 -0.35 -0.29
C LEU A 115 1.67 -0.36 -1.15
N LYS A 116 1.55 -0.35 -2.48
CA LYS A 116 2.70 -0.26 -3.39
C LYS A 116 3.52 1.02 -3.24
N MET A 117 2.98 2.05 -2.57
CA MET A 117 3.77 3.24 -2.20
C MET A 117 4.86 2.88 -1.19
N LEU A 118 4.52 2.07 -0.18
CA LEU A 118 5.51 1.55 0.77
C LEU A 118 6.48 0.57 0.09
N PHE A 119 5.99 -0.28 -0.82
CA PHE A 119 6.86 -1.15 -1.61
C PHE A 119 7.89 -0.33 -2.40
N ALA A 120 7.46 0.71 -3.09
CA ALA A 120 8.35 1.58 -3.86
C ALA A 120 9.34 2.33 -2.95
N ASP A 121 8.88 2.93 -1.84
CA ASP A 121 9.75 3.61 -0.87
C ASP A 121 10.82 2.67 -0.27
N THR A 122 10.51 1.37 -0.18
CA THR A 122 11.42 0.34 0.37
C THR A 122 12.43 -0.20 -0.65
N VAL A 123 11.99 -0.44 -1.89
CA VAL A 123 12.75 -1.23 -2.88
C VAL A 123 13.42 -0.36 -3.95
N LEU A 124 12.77 0.73 -4.37
CA LEU A 124 13.26 1.59 -5.45
C LEU A 124 14.69 2.11 -5.22
N PRO A 125 15.09 2.54 -3.99
CA PRO A 125 16.46 3.01 -3.75
C PRO A 125 17.54 1.91 -3.85
N LYS A 126 17.15 0.63 -3.89
CA LYS A 126 18.08 -0.52 -3.86
C LYS A 126 18.35 -1.13 -5.22
N LEU A 127 17.52 -0.83 -6.21
CA LEU A 127 17.60 -1.44 -7.53
C LEU A 127 17.86 -0.34 -8.57
N PRO A 128 19.09 -0.24 -9.11
CA PRO A 128 19.41 0.69 -10.19
C PRO A 128 18.47 0.51 -11.39
N LYS A 129 17.97 1.61 -11.95
CA LYS A 129 16.94 1.62 -13.00
C LYS A 129 17.33 0.93 -14.30
N ASP A 130 18.62 0.91 -14.62
CA ASP A 130 19.20 0.27 -15.80
C ASP A 130 19.52 -1.22 -15.61
N ARG A 131 19.49 -1.71 -14.37
CA ARG A 131 19.67 -3.14 -14.07
C ARG A 131 18.59 -3.95 -14.76
N LYS A 132 18.99 -5.05 -15.41
CA LYS A 132 18.07 -5.93 -16.11
C LYS A 132 17.91 -7.25 -15.38
N HIS A 133 16.75 -7.88 -15.57
CA HIS A 133 16.44 -9.20 -15.04
C HIS A 133 15.70 -10.04 -16.07
N LYS A 134 16.15 -11.28 -16.26
CA LYS A 134 15.45 -12.28 -17.06
C LYS A 134 14.44 -13.00 -16.18
N VAL A 135 13.17 -12.83 -16.49
CA VAL A 135 12.06 -13.33 -15.67
C VAL A 135 12.00 -14.85 -15.73
N THR A 136 11.91 -15.47 -14.57
CA THR A 136 11.74 -16.91 -14.39
C THR A 136 10.32 -17.24 -13.92
N PRO A 137 9.82 -18.49 -14.07
CA PRO A 137 8.54 -18.92 -13.51
C PRO A 137 8.43 -18.67 -12.00
N ALA A 138 9.54 -18.84 -11.27
CA ALA A 138 9.60 -18.62 -9.83
C ALA A 138 9.34 -17.16 -9.43
N ASP A 139 9.76 -16.19 -10.27
CA ASP A 139 9.53 -14.77 -10.02
C ASP A 139 8.04 -14.41 -10.05
N LEU A 140 7.25 -15.10 -10.86
CA LEU A 140 5.82 -14.86 -11.05
C LEU A 140 4.93 -15.76 -10.17
N ALA A 141 5.52 -16.73 -9.45
CA ALA A 141 4.77 -17.67 -8.65
C ALA A 141 4.01 -17.03 -7.48
N GLY A 142 2.80 -17.53 -7.20
CA GLY A 142 1.99 -17.14 -6.03
C GLY A 142 1.41 -15.74 -6.11
N MET A 143 1.13 -15.24 -7.29
CA MET A 143 0.23 -14.09 -7.48
C MET A 143 -1.21 -14.55 -7.20
N GLY A 144 -1.99 -13.68 -6.54
CA GLY A 144 -3.41 -13.93 -6.31
C GLY A 144 -4.23 -13.87 -7.60
N ASP A 145 -5.30 -14.64 -7.67
CA ASP A 145 -6.23 -14.65 -8.80
C ASP A 145 -6.87 -13.28 -9.01
N GLY A 146 -7.05 -12.88 -10.27
CA GLY A 146 -7.59 -11.56 -10.60
C GLY A 146 -6.65 -10.39 -10.35
N SER A 147 -5.36 -10.65 -10.09
CA SER A 147 -4.34 -9.61 -9.94
C SER A 147 -4.25 -8.70 -11.16
N SER A 148 -4.05 -7.40 -10.92
CA SER A 148 -3.68 -6.46 -11.98
C SER A 148 -2.31 -6.81 -12.52
N LEU A 149 -2.16 -6.86 -13.85
CA LEU A 149 -0.92 -7.19 -14.53
C LEU A 149 -0.52 -6.08 -15.50
N VAL A 150 0.78 -5.83 -15.65
CA VAL A 150 1.29 -5.03 -16.76
C VAL A 150 1.58 -5.88 -18.00
N GLY A 151 1.79 -7.17 -17.83
CA GLY A 151 2.03 -8.12 -18.89
C GLY A 151 3.48 -8.56 -18.98
N VAL A 152 4.18 -8.66 -17.85
CA VAL A 152 5.50 -9.28 -17.74
C VAL A 152 5.43 -10.73 -18.20
N LYS A 153 6.37 -11.14 -19.06
CA LYS A 153 6.45 -12.49 -19.65
C LYS A 153 7.64 -13.25 -19.11
N GLU A 154 7.41 -14.52 -18.82
CA GLU A 154 8.44 -15.49 -18.49
C GLU A 154 9.45 -15.63 -19.63
N GLY A 155 10.73 -15.80 -19.30
CA GLY A 155 11.82 -15.92 -20.26
C GLY A 155 12.29 -14.61 -20.89
N GLU A 156 11.53 -13.53 -20.75
CA GLU A 156 11.87 -12.19 -21.25
C GLU A 156 12.73 -11.41 -20.25
N GLU A 157 13.52 -10.49 -20.76
CA GLU A 157 14.36 -9.58 -19.95
C GLU A 157 13.73 -8.20 -19.86
N TYR A 158 13.66 -7.63 -18.65
CA TYR A 158 13.13 -6.29 -18.39
C TYR A 158 14.14 -5.48 -17.60
N ALA A 159 14.23 -4.18 -17.90
CA ALA A 159 14.93 -3.23 -17.05
C ALA A 159 14.09 -2.92 -15.79
N VAL A 160 14.76 -2.62 -14.68
CA VAL A 160 14.09 -2.18 -13.44
C VAL A 160 13.20 -0.97 -13.70
N HIS A 161 13.64 -0.03 -14.55
CA HIS A 161 12.82 1.12 -14.99
C HIS A 161 11.47 0.68 -15.57
N ASP A 162 11.47 -0.29 -16.50
CA ASP A 162 10.23 -0.75 -17.13
C ASP A 162 9.31 -1.41 -16.10
N LEU A 163 9.86 -2.21 -15.19
CA LEU A 163 9.08 -2.84 -14.13
C LEU A 163 8.43 -1.80 -13.21
N TRP A 164 9.13 -0.71 -12.84
CA TRP A 164 8.55 0.38 -12.06
C TRP A 164 7.43 1.12 -12.81
N LEU A 165 7.58 1.35 -14.12
CA LEU A 165 6.47 1.86 -14.94
C LEU A 165 5.26 0.92 -14.86
N GLY A 166 5.48 -0.40 -14.91
CA GLY A 166 4.43 -1.40 -14.71
C GLY A 166 3.74 -1.30 -13.36
N VAL A 167 4.49 -1.11 -12.28
CA VAL A 167 3.97 -0.96 -10.90
C VAL A 167 3.12 0.30 -10.76
N PHE A 168 3.61 1.45 -11.22
CA PHE A 168 2.91 2.72 -11.01
C PHE A 168 1.74 2.91 -11.98
N LEU A 169 1.92 2.62 -13.26
CA LEU A 169 0.90 2.89 -14.28
C LEU A 169 -0.20 1.84 -14.30
N ARG A 170 0.18 0.56 -14.30
CA ARG A 170 -0.77 -0.56 -14.41
C ARG A 170 -1.08 -1.25 -13.09
N SER A 171 -0.44 -0.79 -12.02
CA SER A 171 -0.56 -1.51 -10.73
C SER A 171 -0.12 -2.98 -10.79
N GLY A 172 0.80 -3.32 -11.72
CA GLY A 172 1.19 -4.69 -12.08
C GLY A 172 1.76 -5.47 -10.91
N ASN A 173 1.03 -6.51 -10.46
CA ASN A 173 1.51 -7.42 -9.43
C ASN A 173 2.64 -8.30 -9.97
N ASP A 174 2.62 -8.65 -11.27
CA ASP A 174 3.70 -9.32 -11.97
C ASP A 174 5.02 -8.54 -11.86
N ALA A 175 5.01 -7.24 -12.10
CA ALA A 175 6.18 -6.39 -11.93
C ALA A 175 6.62 -6.29 -10.45
N VAL A 176 5.69 -6.22 -9.49
CA VAL A 176 6.00 -6.25 -8.05
C VAL A 176 6.69 -7.55 -7.66
N HIS A 177 6.22 -8.68 -8.17
CA HIS A 177 6.79 -10.00 -7.88
C HIS A 177 8.22 -10.13 -8.41
N VAL A 178 8.48 -9.70 -9.66
CA VAL A 178 9.84 -9.69 -10.24
C VAL A 178 10.77 -8.77 -9.46
N LEU A 179 10.36 -7.54 -9.14
CA LEU A 179 11.16 -6.62 -8.33
C LEU A 179 11.41 -7.17 -6.92
N SER A 180 10.44 -7.88 -6.33
CA SER A 180 10.62 -8.56 -5.05
C SER A 180 11.64 -9.70 -5.13
N ALA A 181 11.63 -10.50 -6.22
CA ALA A 181 12.62 -11.53 -6.46
C ALA A 181 14.03 -10.93 -6.56
N MET A 182 14.16 -9.81 -7.30
CA MET A 182 15.44 -9.08 -7.42
C MET A 182 15.90 -8.47 -6.09
N ASN A 183 14.99 -8.20 -5.14
CA ASN A 183 15.26 -7.65 -3.79
C ASN A 183 15.48 -8.74 -2.72
N GLY A 184 15.76 -9.97 -3.13
CA GLY A 184 16.01 -11.10 -2.22
C GLY A 184 14.77 -11.92 -1.88
N GLY A 185 13.71 -11.84 -2.69
CA GLY A 185 12.49 -12.63 -2.59
C GLY A 185 11.36 -11.93 -1.82
N LYS A 186 10.14 -12.46 -1.96
CA LYS A 186 8.91 -11.87 -1.36
C LYS A 186 8.98 -11.79 0.15
N ALA A 187 9.42 -12.85 0.83
CA ALA A 187 9.49 -12.86 2.29
C ALA A 187 10.44 -11.78 2.83
N SER A 188 11.64 -11.65 2.22
CA SER A 188 12.61 -10.61 2.55
C SER A 188 12.03 -9.22 2.30
N THR A 189 11.37 -9.01 1.16
CA THR A 189 10.73 -7.74 0.80
C THR A 189 9.63 -7.35 1.79
N VAL A 190 8.75 -8.28 2.17
CA VAL A 190 7.71 -8.07 3.19
C VAL A 190 8.32 -7.69 4.55
N ALA A 191 9.38 -8.38 4.97
CA ALA A 191 10.09 -8.04 6.21
C ALA A 191 10.66 -6.61 6.16
N GLN A 192 11.29 -6.23 5.03
CA GLN A 192 11.83 -4.89 4.81
C GLN A 192 10.73 -3.82 4.78
N MET A 193 9.58 -4.08 4.12
CA MET A 193 8.44 -3.16 4.11
C MET A 193 7.88 -2.96 5.52
N ASN A 194 7.72 -4.02 6.32
CA ASN A 194 7.29 -3.90 7.71
C ASN A 194 8.32 -3.14 8.57
N ALA A 195 9.63 -3.33 8.33
CA ALA A 195 10.67 -2.54 8.99
C ALA A 195 10.56 -1.06 8.61
N ARG A 196 10.41 -0.76 7.31
CA ARG A 196 10.26 0.60 6.81
C ARG A 196 9.01 1.30 7.34
N ALA A 197 7.88 0.58 7.43
CA ALA A 197 6.67 1.09 8.07
C ALA A 197 6.92 1.51 9.52
N ARG A 198 7.67 0.71 10.29
CA ARG A 198 8.05 1.06 11.68
C ARG A 198 8.95 2.30 11.75
N GLU A 199 9.97 2.39 10.88
CA GLU A 199 10.84 3.58 10.77
C GLU A 199 10.03 4.85 10.49
N LEU A 200 9.04 4.77 9.61
CA LEU A 200 8.12 5.85 9.31
C LEU A 200 7.07 6.10 10.39
N ARG A 201 7.09 5.32 11.49
CA ARG A 201 6.11 5.36 12.58
C ARG A 201 4.67 5.06 12.13
N ALA A 202 4.52 4.34 11.03
CA ALA A 202 3.26 3.84 10.49
C ALA A 202 2.82 2.59 11.26
N ARG A 203 2.15 2.78 12.39
CA ARG A 203 1.85 1.73 13.37
C ARG A 203 0.53 0.99 13.10
N ASP A 204 -0.27 1.48 12.16
CA ASP A 204 -1.51 0.83 11.75
C ASP A 204 -1.30 -0.17 10.61
N THR A 205 -0.08 -0.24 10.06
CA THR A 205 0.22 -1.05 8.89
C THR A 205 0.82 -2.40 9.28
N THR A 206 0.28 -3.44 8.66
CA THR A 206 0.85 -4.78 8.64
C THR A 206 0.90 -5.26 7.18
N VAL A 207 2.08 -5.56 6.70
CA VAL A 207 2.32 -6.07 5.34
C VAL A 207 2.39 -7.59 5.38
N VAL A 208 1.60 -8.27 4.55
CA VAL A 208 1.60 -9.73 4.35
C VAL A 208 2.07 -10.07 2.94
N SER A 209 1.70 -9.26 1.94
CA SER A 209 2.20 -9.36 0.57
C SER A 209 2.68 -7.99 0.09
N PRO A 210 3.70 -7.94 -0.83
CA PRO A 210 4.27 -6.66 -1.24
C PRO A 210 3.40 -5.87 -2.21
N ASP A 211 2.40 -6.52 -2.82
CA ASP A 211 1.57 -5.99 -3.91
C ASP A 211 0.25 -5.37 -3.46
N GLY A 212 -0.14 -5.56 -2.18
CA GLY A 212 -1.40 -5.07 -1.65
C GLY A 212 -2.61 -5.96 -1.94
N TYR A 213 -2.40 -7.19 -2.39
CA TYR A 213 -3.47 -8.17 -2.57
C TYR A 213 -4.16 -8.50 -1.24
N ASP A 214 -5.43 -8.91 -1.29
CA ASP A 214 -6.21 -9.24 -0.10
C ASP A 214 -5.66 -10.47 0.63
N HIS A 215 -5.02 -10.25 1.77
CA HIS A 215 -4.58 -11.29 2.69
C HIS A 215 -5.17 -11.06 4.09
N GLN A 216 -5.35 -12.15 4.83
CA GLN A 216 -5.72 -12.05 6.24
C GLN A 216 -4.62 -11.30 7.00
N GLY A 217 -4.99 -10.28 7.75
CA GLY A 217 -4.07 -9.46 8.53
C GLY A 217 -3.37 -8.34 7.76
N GLN A 218 -3.50 -8.26 6.42
CA GLN A 218 -2.96 -7.13 5.65
C GLN A 218 -3.84 -5.91 5.82
N VAL A 219 -3.32 -4.90 6.50
CA VAL A 219 -4.05 -3.68 6.82
C VAL A 219 -3.13 -2.46 6.76
N SER A 220 -3.74 -1.29 6.60
CA SER A 220 -3.11 0.01 6.74
C SER A 220 -4.17 1.04 7.15
N SER A 221 -3.81 2.31 7.29
CA SER A 221 -4.73 3.41 7.57
C SER A 221 -4.51 4.58 6.60
N ALA A 222 -5.47 5.48 6.50
CA ALA A 222 -5.30 6.68 5.67
C ALA A 222 -4.10 7.51 6.15
N TYR A 223 -3.85 7.56 7.46
CA TYR A 223 -2.69 8.21 8.02
C TYR A 223 -1.38 7.58 7.56
N ASP A 224 -1.24 6.26 7.70
CA ASP A 224 -0.03 5.54 7.32
C ASP A 224 0.24 5.59 5.82
N LEU A 225 -0.80 5.40 4.99
CA LEU A 225 -0.67 5.53 3.54
C LEU A 225 -0.19 6.93 3.13
N THR A 226 -0.61 7.97 3.86
CA THR A 226 -0.13 9.34 3.62
C THR A 226 1.33 9.51 4.03
N LEU A 227 1.78 8.85 5.11
CA LEU A 227 3.21 8.79 5.47
C LEU A 227 4.03 8.14 4.35
N PHE A 228 3.58 7.03 3.78
CA PHE A 228 4.27 6.34 2.69
C PHE A 228 4.35 7.20 1.43
N ALA A 229 3.26 7.88 1.08
CA ALA A 229 3.28 8.81 -0.05
C ALA A 229 4.27 9.96 0.20
N ARG A 230 4.23 10.57 1.40
CA ARG A 230 5.12 11.68 1.75
C ARG A 230 6.59 11.28 1.72
N ALA A 231 6.94 10.08 2.24
CA ALA A 231 8.29 9.54 2.22
C ALA A 231 8.75 9.23 0.79
N GLY A 232 7.93 8.51 0.01
CA GLY A 232 8.25 8.17 -1.37
C GLY A 232 8.45 9.40 -2.26
N LEU A 233 7.67 10.46 -2.06
CA LEU A 233 7.80 11.72 -2.80
C LEU A 233 9.12 12.48 -2.53
N GLN A 234 9.92 12.10 -1.52
CA GLN A 234 11.27 12.63 -1.36
C GLN A 234 12.22 12.08 -2.44
N ASN A 235 11.94 10.89 -3.00
CA ASN A 235 12.72 10.29 -4.07
C ASN A 235 12.30 10.85 -5.44
N PRO A 236 13.24 11.43 -6.25
CA PRO A 236 12.92 11.95 -7.57
C PRO A 236 12.34 10.91 -8.53
N GLU A 237 12.86 9.68 -8.54
CA GLU A 237 12.36 8.61 -9.42
C GLU A 237 10.94 8.19 -9.03
N PHE A 238 10.63 8.13 -7.74
CA PHE A 238 9.25 7.89 -7.28
C PHE A 238 8.28 8.94 -7.82
N ARG A 239 8.67 10.24 -7.77
CA ARG A 239 7.85 11.34 -8.32
C ARG A 239 7.66 11.19 -9.83
N GLU A 240 8.73 10.86 -10.55
CA GLU A 240 8.69 10.64 -11.99
C GLU A 240 7.68 9.53 -12.35
N TYR A 241 7.81 8.34 -11.75
CA TYR A 241 6.89 7.22 -12.01
C TYR A 241 5.45 7.55 -11.61
N ALA A 242 5.24 8.18 -10.45
CA ALA A 242 3.90 8.53 -9.96
C ALA A 242 3.17 9.53 -10.87
N ALA A 243 3.90 10.48 -11.48
CA ALA A 243 3.37 11.51 -12.36
C ALA A 243 3.30 11.11 -13.85
N THR A 244 3.84 9.95 -14.22
CA THR A 244 3.84 9.48 -15.61
C THR A 244 2.44 9.04 -16.04
N ALA A 245 1.86 9.70 -17.04
CA ALA A 245 0.52 9.41 -17.55
C ALA A 245 0.49 8.20 -18.48
N SER A 246 1.49 8.05 -19.37
CA SER A 246 1.63 6.89 -20.26
C SER A 246 3.10 6.62 -20.58
N ALA A 247 3.40 5.38 -20.96
CA ALA A 247 4.74 4.95 -21.33
C ALA A 247 4.68 3.76 -22.29
N LYS A 248 5.77 3.47 -22.99
CA LYS A 248 5.94 2.23 -23.74
C LYS A 248 6.47 1.13 -22.81
N PHE A 249 5.85 -0.03 -22.86
CA PHE A 249 6.26 -1.22 -22.10
C PHE A 249 6.76 -2.30 -23.06
N PRO A 250 7.90 -2.98 -22.77
CA PRO A 250 8.43 -4.02 -23.64
C PRO A 250 7.49 -5.24 -23.73
N GLY A 251 7.13 -5.62 -24.94
CA GLY A 251 6.36 -6.82 -25.24
C GLY A 251 7.21 -8.10 -25.28
N GLU A 252 6.65 -9.15 -25.84
CA GLU A 252 7.34 -10.42 -26.05
C GLU A 252 8.29 -10.37 -27.26
N LYS A 253 9.49 -10.93 -27.14
CA LYS A 253 10.45 -11.00 -28.23
C LYS A 253 10.10 -12.18 -29.14
N LYS A 254 9.62 -11.89 -30.34
CA LYS A 254 9.36 -12.90 -31.38
C LYS A 254 10.66 -13.27 -32.09
N LYS A 255 10.83 -14.59 -32.35
CA LYS A 255 12.03 -15.11 -33.04
C LYS A 255 12.27 -14.40 -34.39
N GLY A 256 13.47 -13.87 -34.60
CA GLY A 256 13.86 -13.18 -35.81
C GLY A 256 13.32 -11.76 -35.98
N LYS A 257 12.62 -11.20 -34.99
CA LYS A 257 12.09 -9.83 -35.01
C LYS A 257 12.70 -8.97 -33.90
N LYS A 258 12.73 -7.64 -34.13
CA LYS A 258 13.00 -6.69 -33.06
C LYS A 258 11.90 -6.84 -32.00
N ARG A 259 12.27 -6.74 -30.71
CA ARG A 259 11.30 -6.76 -29.61
C ARG A 259 10.29 -5.65 -29.79
N ASP A 260 9.02 -6.01 -29.74
CA ASP A 260 7.90 -5.07 -29.81
C ASP A 260 7.69 -4.35 -28.47
N SER A 261 6.90 -3.30 -28.48
CA SER A 261 6.46 -2.58 -27.28
C SER A 261 5.02 -2.12 -27.46
N PHE A 262 4.31 -1.98 -26.36
CA PHE A 262 2.94 -1.47 -26.35
C PHE A 262 2.80 -0.31 -25.34
N GLU A 263 1.82 0.53 -25.56
CA GLU A 263 1.53 1.64 -24.64
C GLU A 263 0.81 1.14 -23.39
N ILE A 264 1.26 1.62 -22.23
CA ILE A 264 0.58 1.48 -20.95
C ILE A 264 0.19 2.87 -20.45
N ARG A 265 -1.06 3.01 -19.94
CA ARG A 265 -1.57 4.24 -19.36
C ARG A 265 -1.74 4.08 -17.86
N ASN A 266 -1.50 5.16 -17.13
CA ASN A 266 -1.71 5.21 -15.70
C ASN A 266 -3.20 5.06 -15.37
N THR A 267 -3.51 4.20 -14.40
CA THR A 267 -4.88 3.96 -13.94
C THR A 267 -5.40 5.03 -12.98
N ASN A 268 -4.57 6.02 -12.63
CA ASN A 268 -5.00 7.20 -11.88
C ASN A 268 -5.84 8.12 -12.77
N ARG A 269 -7.15 8.09 -12.61
CA ARG A 269 -8.09 8.85 -13.46
C ARG A 269 -8.00 10.36 -13.27
N LEU A 270 -7.55 10.84 -12.10
CA LEU A 270 -7.29 12.28 -11.93
C LEU A 270 -6.09 12.75 -12.75
N LEU A 271 -5.17 11.84 -13.10
CA LEU A 271 -4.01 12.14 -13.93
C LEU A 271 -4.32 12.00 -15.43
N THR A 272 -5.09 10.96 -15.80
CA THR A 272 -5.30 10.59 -17.20
C THR A 272 -6.62 11.07 -17.80
N GLY A 273 -7.58 11.47 -16.99
CA GLY A 273 -8.91 11.87 -17.47
C GLY A 273 -9.70 10.72 -18.08
N ASP A 274 -9.62 9.51 -17.49
CA ASP A 274 -10.26 8.31 -18.02
C ASP A 274 -11.67 8.12 -17.46
N LEU A 275 -12.53 7.37 -18.18
CA LEU A 275 -13.91 7.01 -17.80
C LEU A 275 -14.79 8.22 -17.44
N GLY A 276 -14.73 9.28 -18.22
CA GLY A 276 -15.59 10.45 -18.05
C GLY A 276 -15.17 11.41 -16.96
N MET A 277 -13.94 11.30 -16.49
CA MET A 277 -13.31 12.29 -15.60
C MET A 277 -12.38 13.21 -16.39
N GLU A 278 -12.39 14.48 -16.04
CA GLU A 278 -11.33 15.39 -16.51
C GLU A 278 -10.08 15.27 -15.63
N PRO A 279 -8.88 15.43 -16.20
CA PRO A 279 -7.66 15.52 -15.42
C PRO A 279 -7.77 16.61 -14.35
N TYR A 280 -7.42 16.28 -13.12
CA TYR A 280 -7.49 17.25 -12.03
C TYR A 280 -6.31 18.23 -12.09
N PRO A 281 -6.53 19.55 -12.14
CA PRO A 281 -5.46 20.54 -12.28
C PRO A 281 -4.43 20.45 -11.15
N GLY A 282 -3.17 20.27 -11.52
CA GLY A 282 -2.04 20.20 -10.58
C GLY A 282 -1.81 18.83 -9.97
N ILE A 283 -2.55 17.79 -10.36
CA ILE A 283 -2.31 16.42 -9.88
C ILE A 283 -0.94 15.91 -10.36
N ALA A 284 -0.18 15.28 -9.46
CA ALA A 284 1.13 14.71 -9.74
C ALA A 284 1.29 13.24 -9.24
N GLY A 285 0.18 12.53 -9.10
CA GLY A 285 0.16 11.13 -8.67
C GLY A 285 -0.83 10.94 -7.51
N VAL A 286 -0.77 9.89 -6.66
CA VAL A 286 0.33 8.94 -6.46
C VAL A 286 -0.10 7.53 -6.85
N LYS A 287 -1.08 6.93 -6.11
CA LYS A 287 -1.46 5.52 -6.33
C LYS A 287 -2.93 5.27 -6.02
N ASN A 288 -3.56 4.50 -6.86
CA ASN A 288 -4.89 3.94 -6.68
C ASN A 288 -4.84 2.45 -6.37
N GLY A 289 -5.91 1.92 -5.78
CA GLY A 289 -6.07 0.50 -5.52
C GLY A 289 -7.54 0.10 -5.49
N THR A 290 -7.81 -1.15 -5.81
CA THR A 290 -9.14 -1.76 -5.70
C THR A 290 -8.97 -3.25 -5.46
N THR A 291 -9.64 -3.77 -4.42
CA THR A 291 -9.80 -5.21 -4.17
C THR A 291 -11.17 -5.45 -3.58
N SER A 292 -11.58 -6.71 -3.48
CA SER A 292 -12.89 -7.06 -2.91
C SER A 292 -13.06 -6.61 -1.46
N LYS A 293 -11.99 -6.70 -0.63
CA LYS A 293 -12.04 -6.27 0.77
C LYS A 293 -11.83 -4.77 0.95
N ALA A 294 -10.96 -4.17 0.15
CA ALA A 294 -10.66 -2.75 0.29
C ALA A 294 -11.73 -1.85 -0.33
N GLY A 295 -12.55 -2.35 -1.25
CA GLY A 295 -13.24 -1.44 -2.16
C GLY A 295 -12.22 -0.63 -2.95
N SER A 296 -12.51 0.64 -3.20
CA SER A 296 -11.56 1.54 -3.85
C SER A 296 -10.77 2.35 -2.83
N THR A 297 -9.46 2.51 -3.09
CA THR A 297 -8.53 3.33 -2.30
C THR A 297 -7.75 4.25 -3.22
N PHE A 298 -7.40 5.43 -2.75
CA PHE A 298 -6.59 6.38 -3.51
C PHE A 298 -5.76 7.29 -2.60
N THR A 299 -4.51 7.49 -2.95
CA THR A 299 -3.69 8.57 -2.40
C THR A 299 -3.29 9.48 -3.54
N GLY A 300 -3.71 10.74 -3.46
CA GLY A 300 -3.42 11.77 -4.44
C GLY A 300 -2.51 12.85 -3.90
N VAL A 301 -1.59 13.34 -4.74
CA VAL A 301 -0.80 14.55 -4.49
C VAL A 301 -1.13 15.58 -5.57
N ALA A 302 -1.39 16.81 -5.16
CA ALA A 302 -1.64 17.91 -6.09
C ALA A 302 -0.95 19.19 -5.62
N GLN A 303 -0.54 20.03 -6.60
CA GLN A 303 0.09 21.31 -6.36
C GLN A 303 -0.73 22.45 -6.98
N ARG A 304 -0.90 23.55 -6.24
CA ARG A 304 -1.42 24.83 -6.74
C ARG A 304 -0.59 25.97 -6.14
N GLY A 305 0.13 26.70 -7.01
CA GLY A 305 1.12 27.66 -6.58
C GLY A 305 2.21 26.99 -5.74
N ASP A 306 2.48 27.52 -4.57
CA ASP A 306 3.43 27.02 -3.58
C ASP A 306 2.84 25.96 -2.61
N ARG A 307 1.57 25.58 -2.76
CA ARG A 307 0.90 24.60 -1.90
C ARG A 307 0.88 23.22 -2.53
N VAL A 308 1.39 22.25 -1.80
CA VAL A 308 1.33 20.83 -2.16
C VAL A 308 0.50 20.09 -1.12
N LEU A 309 -0.60 19.48 -1.56
CA LEU A 309 -1.50 18.73 -0.68
C LEU A 309 -1.44 17.23 -1.00
N LEU A 310 -1.53 16.44 0.06
CA LEU A 310 -1.76 15.00 0.01
C LEU A 310 -3.15 14.69 0.55
N VAL A 311 -3.89 13.86 -0.16
CA VAL A 311 -5.20 13.34 0.25
C VAL A 311 -5.21 11.84 0.07
N THR A 312 -5.55 11.12 1.15
CA THR A 312 -5.81 9.68 1.09
C THR A 312 -7.28 9.43 1.39
N VAL A 313 -7.92 8.61 0.54
CA VAL A 313 -9.32 8.20 0.65
C VAL A 313 -9.38 6.67 0.59
N MET A 314 -10.06 6.05 1.55
CA MET A 314 -10.19 4.60 1.65
C MET A 314 -11.66 4.19 1.76
N HIS A 315 -12.06 3.26 0.91
CA HIS A 315 -13.35 2.60 0.94
C HIS A 315 -14.53 3.57 0.96
N PRO A 316 -14.81 4.31 -0.13
CA PRO A 316 -16.09 5.01 -0.28
C PRO A 316 -17.25 4.02 -0.17
N GLU A 317 -18.26 4.35 0.64
CA GLU A 317 -19.44 3.49 0.86
C GLU A 317 -20.53 3.70 -0.21
N LYS A 318 -20.45 4.78 -0.95
CA LYS A 318 -21.33 5.02 -2.09
C LYS A 318 -20.73 4.40 -3.34
N ASP A 319 -21.55 3.68 -4.08
CA ASP A 319 -21.17 3.04 -5.33
C ASP A 319 -20.84 4.06 -6.42
N GLY A 320 -20.00 3.62 -7.34
CA GLY A 320 -19.64 4.37 -8.54
C GLY A 320 -18.16 4.17 -8.92
N PRO A 321 -17.88 4.00 -10.21
CA PRO A 321 -16.56 3.67 -10.70
C PRO A 321 -15.53 4.77 -10.44
N ASN A 322 -15.99 6.02 -10.27
CA ASN A 322 -15.15 7.20 -10.06
C ASN A 322 -15.21 7.74 -8.62
N ARG A 323 -15.98 7.12 -7.73
CA ARG A 323 -16.31 7.68 -6.42
C ARG A 323 -15.08 8.10 -5.61
N VAL A 324 -14.06 7.26 -5.53
CA VAL A 324 -12.82 7.55 -4.79
C VAL A 324 -12.10 8.80 -5.34
N TYR A 325 -12.14 9.00 -6.66
CA TYR A 325 -11.53 10.16 -7.32
C TYR A 325 -12.37 11.43 -7.13
N GLU A 326 -13.70 11.33 -7.26
CA GLU A 326 -14.61 12.45 -7.01
C GLU A 326 -14.51 12.97 -5.57
N GLU A 327 -14.45 12.06 -4.61
CA GLU A 327 -14.29 12.44 -3.19
C GLU A 327 -12.91 13.05 -2.93
N THR A 328 -11.86 12.49 -3.55
CA THR A 328 -10.52 13.07 -3.46
C THR A 328 -10.46 14.47 -4.06
N SER A 329 -11.06 14.69 -5.23
CA SER A 329 -11.11 16.02 -5.87
C SER A 329 -11.79 17.05 -4.98
N LYS A 330 -12.94 16.70 -4.38
CA LYS A 330 -13.66 17.57 -3.43
C LYS A 330 -12.80 17.92 -2.22
N LEU A 331 -12.08 16.94 -1.66
CA LEU A 331 -11.21 17.14 -0.52
C LEU A 331 -9.98 17.99 -0.88
N LEU A 332 -9.39 17.80 -2.07
CA LEU A 332 -8.30 18.63 -2.58
C LEU A 332 -8.77 20.08 -2.78
N ASP A 333 -9.93 20.29 -3.42
CA ASP A 333 -10.50 21.63 -3.64
C ASP A 333 -10.75 22.36 -2.33
N TRP A 334 -11.30 21.67 -1.34
CA TRP A 334 -11.47 22.23 0.01
C TRP A 334 -10.12 22.52 0.65
N GLY A 335 -9.20 21.58 0.59
CA GLY A 335 -7.85 21.70 1.15
C GLY A 335 -7.11 22.93 0.61
N PHE A 336 -7.13 23.14 -0.71
CA PHE A 336 -6.51 24.30 -1.35
C PHE A 336 -7.17 25.62 -0.92
N LYS A 337 -8.51 25.66 -0.79
CA LYS A 337 -9.22 26.84 -0.29
C LYS A 337 -8.81 27.20 1.14
N VAL A 338 -8.68 26.22 2.03
CA VAL A 338 -8.27 26.47 3.43
C VAL A 338 -6.77 26.72 3.58
N ALA A 339 -5.96 26.24 2.64
CA ALA A 339 -4.52 26.49 2.59
C ALA A 339 -4.18 27.85 1.92
N GLY A 340 -5.19 28.60 1.46
CA GLY A 340 -4.96 29.90 0.80
C GLY A 340 -4.25 29.78 -0.57
N ALA A 341 -4.37 28.62 -1.24
CA ALA A 341 -3.80 28.44 -2.56
C ALA A 341 -4.58 29.21 -3.65
N PRO A 342 -3.95 29.59 -4.79
CA PRO A 342 -4.65 30.22 -5.90
C PRO A 342 -5.72 29.26 -6.47
N ALA A 343 -6.71 29.86 -7.17
CA ALA A 343 -7.73 29.08 -7.88
C ALA A 343 -7.07 28.19 -8.96
N ALA A 344 -7.68 27.05 -9.27
CA ALA A 344 -7.20 26.20 -10.36
C ALA A 344 -7.28 26.96 -11.70
N PRO A 345 -6.29 26.82 -12.59
CA PRO A 345 -6.40 27.34 -13.95
C PRO A 345 -7.66 26.78 -14.63
N GLY A 346 -8.49 27.64 -15.22
CA GLY A 346 -9.72 27.25 -15.95
C GLY A 346 -11.01 27.22 -15.13
N THR A 347 -11.01 27.47 -13.80
CA THR A 347 -12.23 27.64 -13.02
C THR A 347 -12.70 29.11 -12.95
N GLY A 348 -12.52 29.88 -14.01
CA GLY A 348 -13.00 31.25 -14.10
C GLY A 348 -14.51 31.27 -14.02
N SER A 349 -15.05 31.80 -12.92
CA SER A 349 -16.44 32.18 -12.78
C SER A 349 -16.82 33.12 -13.93
N THR A 350 -17.73 32.67 -14.81
CA THR A 350 -18.43 33.57 -15.72
C THR A 350 -19.35 34.47 -14.91
N GLY A 351 -18.89 35.67 -14.60
CA GLY A 351 -19.71 36.67 -13.91
C GLY A 351 -18.90 37.83 -13.40
N GLY A 352 -18.71 38.88 -14.23
CA GLY A 352 -18.14 40.14 -13.83
C GLY A 352 -17.44 40.86 -14.98
N THR A 353 -18.22 41.60 -15.77
CA THR A 353 -17.78 42.63 -16.74
C THR A 353 -16.95 43.68 -16.04
N GLY A 354 -15.80 44.06 -16.60
CA GLY A 354 -15.20 45.36 -16.33
C GLY A 354 -13.68 45.46 -16.40
N ASN A 355 -13.27 46.01 -17.50
CA ASN A 355 -12.12 46.86 -17.71
C ASN A 355 -10.77 46.25 -18.10
N THR A 356 -10.47 46.52 -19.37
CA THR A 356 -9.17 46.41 -20.03
C THR A 356 -8.20 47.43 -19.49
N ASP A 357 -7.04 46.95 -19.01
CA ASP A 357 -5.82 47.79 -19.06
C ASP A 357 -4.65 46.99 -19.62
N LYS A 358 -4.10 47.55 -20.70
CA LYS A 358 -2.89 47.08 -21.40
C LYS A 358 -1.68 47.41 -20.52
N GLY A 359 -0.95 46.37 -20.09
CA GLY A 359 0.35 46.50 -19.42
C GLY A 359 1.38 45.60 -20.08
N THR A 360 2.29 46.25 -20.79
CA THR A 360 3.54 45.87 -21.45
C THR A 360 4.30 44.71 -20.80
N ALA A 361 4.75 43.81 -21.66
CA ALA A 361 5.76 42.79 -21.36
C ALA A 361 7.08 43.44 -20.89
N SER A 362 7.59 42.98 -19.75
CA SER A 362 8.93 43.25 -19.27
C SER A 362 9.68 41.93 -19.08
N ASP A 363 10.80 41.82 -19.73
CA ASP A 363 11.84 40.81 -19.70
C ASP A 363 12.46 40.71 -18.28
N PRO A 364 12.67 39.54 -17.67
CA PRO A 364 13.41 39.42 -16.44
C PRO A 364 14.82 38.94 -16.70
N SER A 365 15.76 39.84 -16.76
CA SER A 365 17.18 39.51 -16.57
C SER A 365 17.64 39.91 -15.18
N ALA A 366 18.24 38.92 -14.52
CA ALA A 366 19.37 38.94 -13.58
C ALA A 366 19.25 39.55 -12.16
N ASP A 367 19.80 38.77 -11.27
CA ASP A 367 20.47 39.09 -9.98
C ASP A 367 19.63 39.49 -8.75
N GLY A 368 19.66 38.59 -7.78
CA GLY A 368 19.21 38.89 -6.41
C GLY A 368 19.34 37.73 -5.45
N LYS A 369 20.53 37.58 -4.85
CA LYS A 369 20.70 36.81 -3.60
C LYS A 369 19.74 37.36 -2.56
N GLY A 370 18.74 36.54 -2.19
CA GLY A 370 17.84 36.83 -1.09
C GLY A 370 17.33 35.51 -0.52
N GLY A 371 17.84 35.12 0.66
CA GLY A 371 17.31 34.01 1.41
C GLY A 371 15.83 34.25 1.72
N ALA A 372 14.94 33.59 0.97
CA ALA A 372 13.51 33.64 1.23
C ALA A 372 13.23 32.92 2.54
N ALA A 373 12.97 33.68 3.60
CA ALA A 373 12.32 33.19 4.80
C ALA A 373 11.01 32.52 4.36
N LYS A 374 10.91 31.18 4.51
CA LYS A 374 9.67 30.44 4.25
C LYS A 374 8.57 31.04 5.11
N SER A 375 7.65 31.80 4.51
CA SER A 375 6.50 32.33 5.22
C SER A 375 5.75 31.17 5.85
N LYS A 376 5.51 31.22 7.17
CA LYS A 376 4.69 30.24 7.86
C LYS A 376 3.32 30.22 7.17
N ALA A 377 2.98 29.07 6.59
CA ALA A 377 1.70 28.88 5.91
C ALA A 377 0.55 29.18 6.86
N GLU A 378 -0.19 30.25 6.61
CA GLU A 378 -1.37 30.55 7.39
C GLU A 378 -2.59 29.83 6.81
N TYR A 379 -3.08 28.82 7.51
CA TYR A 379 -4.28 28.08 7.12
C TYR A 379 -5.53 28.76 7.66
N ARG A 380 -6.63 28.71 6.90
CA ARG A 380 -7.99 29.09 7.37
C ARG A 380 -8.60 28.02 8.30
N VAL A 381 -7.84 27.02 8.66
CA VAL A 381 -8.17 26.00 9.66
C VAL A 381 -7.04 25.92 10.66
N GLN A 382 -7.34 25.46 11.87
CA GLN A 382 -6.34 25.03 12.81
C GLN A 382 -6.04 23.54 12.53
N PRO A 383 -4.79 23.15 12.26
CA PRO A 383 -4.44 21.75 12.04
C PRO A 383 -4.92 20.86 13.20
N VAL A 384 -5.54 19.73 12.87
CA VAL A 384 -6.06 18.75 13.84
C VAL A 384 -5.01 17.73 14.28
N GLY A 385 -3.84 17.76 13.63
CA GLY A 385 -2.71 16.90 13.89
C GLY A 385 -1.56 17.18 12.93
N ARG A 386 -0.58 16.28 12.92
CA ARG A 386 0.60 16.36 12.05
C ARG A 386 1.07 14.99 11.65
N LEU A 387 1.58 14.87 10.42
CA LEU A 387 2.37 13.70 10.03
C LEU A 387 3.68 13.71 10.81
N VAL A 388 3.98 12.62 11.49
CA VAL A 388 5.21 12.51 12.29
C VAL A 388 6.44 12.35 11.37
N ALA A 389 7.59 12.80 11.84
CA ALA A 389 8.86 12.53 11.18
C ALA A 389 9.27 11.07 11.38
N PRO A 390 10.07 10.48 10.47
CA PRO A 390 10.69 9.17 10.66
C PRO A 390 11.48 9.07 11.97
N GLU A 391 11.66 7.85 12.48
CA GLU A 391 12.55 7.61 13.61
C GLU A 391 14.00 7.88 13.17
N GLY A 392 14.69 8.81 13.82
CA GLY A 392 16.07 9.21 13.51
C GLY A 392 16.26 10.64 12.98
N GLU A 393 15.22 11.31 12.48
CA GLU A 393 15.32 12.72 12.05
C GLU A 393 14.97 13.75 13.15
N GLY A 394 14.69 13.32 14.37
CA GLY A 394 14.26 14.17 15.48
C GLY A 394 15.40 14.61 16.40
N GLY A 395 16.28 15.48 15.92
CA GLY A 395 17.34 16.06 16.72
C GLY A 395 17.59 17.54 16.46
N ALA A 396 16.61 18.42 16.62
CA ALA A 396 16.78 19.82 17.03
C ALA A 396 15.44 20.57 17.00
N GLY A 397 14.97 21.02 18.18
CA GLY A 397 14.01 22.14 18.31
C GLY A 397 12.58 21.75 18.73
N ASP A 398 12.32 21.72 19.97
CA ASP A 398 11.47 22.54 20.80
C ASP A 398 11.14 21.87 22.14
N GLY A 399 12.11 21.93 23.06
CA GLY A 399 11.87 21.67 24.47
C GLY A 399 11.26 22.90 25.15
N LYS A 400 9.97 23.10 25.12
CA LYS A 400 9.28 23.88 26.16
C LYS A 400 8.96 22.96 27.32
N ARG A 401 9.82 23.08 28.32
CA ARG A 401 9.73 22.62 29.69
C ARG A 401 8.38 23.01 30.28
N ALA A 402 7.51 22.02 30.55
CA ALA A 402 6.37 22.25 31.43
C ALA A 402 6.91 22.28 32.87
N GLU A 403 6.69 23.42 33.55
CA GLU A 403 6.96 23.61 34.98
C GLU A 403 6.13 22.63 35.80
N ARG A 404 6.79 21.91 36.69
CA ARG A 404 6.19 21.17 37.80
C ARG A 404 6.06 22.15 39.00
N PRO A 405 4.95 22.15 39.73
CA PRO A 405 4.90 22.77 41.08
C PRO A 405 5.63 21.84 42.07
N GLY A 406 6.44 22.44 42.88
CA GLY A 406 7.23 21.77 43.91
C GLY A 406 6.41 21.42 45.14
N SER A 407 6.90 20.43 45.85
CA SER A 407 7.27 20.50 47.28
C SER A 407 7.43 19.10 47.85
N GLY A 408 8.41 18.95 48.78
CA GLY A 408 8.39 17.89 49.79
C GLY A 408 9.64 17.06 49.85
N ASP A 409 10.53 17.47 50.76
CA ASP A 409 11.71 16.74 51.24
C ASP A 409 11.41 15.31 51.69
N ALA A 410 12.27 14.39 51.33
CA ALA A 410 12.70 13.28 52.21
C ALA A 410 13.99 12.68 51.67
N GLN A 411 15.09 12.87 52.44
CA GLN A 411 16.34 12.15 52.36
C GLN A 411 16.10 10.67 52.63
N HIS A 412 16.67 9.77 51.85
CA HIS A 412 17.35 8.57 52.35
C HIS A 412 18.23 7.91 51.26
N ALA A 413 19.49 7.89 51.61
CA ALA A 413 20.56 6.89 51.37
C ALA A 413 20.67 6.22 49.98
N ALA A 414 21.82 6.52 49.37
CA ALA A 414 22.44 5.78 48.28
C ALA A 414 22.79 4.36 48.68
N GLN A 415 22.41 3.38 47.82
CA GLN A 415 23.18 2.16 47.63
C GLN A 415 23.30 1.89 46.14
N SER A 416 24.52 1.89 45.67
CA SER A 416 24.94 1.55 44.34
C SER A 416 24.88 0.04 44.17
N GLU A 417 24.02 -0.47 43.27
CA GLU A 417 24.19 -1.82 42.74
C GLU A 417 24.56 -1.75 41.23
N LYS A 418 25.72 -2.32 40.94
CA LYS A 418 26.23 -2.54 39.59
C LYS A 418 25.40 -3.65 38.91
N PRO A 419 25.03 -3.53 37.62
CA PRO A 419 24.48 -4.68 36.90
C PRO A 419 25.61 -5.63 36.52
N ALA A 420 25.51 -6.87 37.00
CA ALA A 420 26.38 -7.98 36.66
C ALA A 420 26.00 -8.58 35.30
N GLY A 421 26.96 -8.68 34.41
CA GLY A 421 27.26 -9.80 33.54
C GLY A 421 26.24 -10.27 32.53
N GLY A 422 26.13 -9.61 31.35
CA GLY A 422 25.44 -10.14 30.18
C GLY A 422 26.30 -10.87 29.12
N ALA A 423 27.62 -10.85 29.21
CA ALA A 423 28.51 -11.40 28.18
C ALA A 423 28.71 -12.94 28.24
N GLY A 424 28.57 -13.55 29.42
CA GLY A 424 28.74 -15.00 29.56
C GLY A 424 27.59 -15.87 28.99
N VAL A 425 26.36 -15.39 29.04
CA VAL A 425 25.21 -16.15 28.59
C VAL A 425 25.10 -16.17 27.05
N ALA A 426 25.50 -15.08 26.39
CA ALA A 426 25.54 -15.01 24.92
C ALA A 426 26.59 -15.96 24.33
N LEU A 427 27.77 -16.07 24.96
CA LEU A 427 28.84 -16.98 24.50
C LEU A 427 28.42 -18.45 24.66
N GLY A 428 27.72 -18.81 25.74
CA GLY A 428 27.24 -20.17 26.00
C GLY A 428 26.18 -20.64 24.95
N VAL A 429 25.29 -19.75 24.55
CA VAL A 429 24.25 -20.09 23.53
C VAL A 429 24.90 -20.28 22.15
N ILE A 430 25.87 -19.43 21.77
CA ILE A 430 26.58 -19.56 20.48
C ILE A 430 27.37 -20.86 20.41
N LEU A 431 28.08 -21.22 21.49
CA LEU A 431 28.85 -22.48 21.56
C LEU A 431 27.91 -23.71 21.49
N GLY A 432 26.78 -23.68 22.19
CA GLY A 432 25.76 -24.73 22.14
C GLY A 432 25.19 -24.95 20.75
N CYS A 433 24.85 -23.85 20.01
CA CYS A 433 24.36 -23.94 18.63
C CYS A 433 25.40 -24.51 17.66
N LEU A 434 26.67 -24.18 17.81
CA LEU A 434 27.74 -24.72 16.96
C LEU A 434 27.97 -26.21 17.20
N VAL A 435 27.85 -26.72 18.42
CA VAL A 435 27.96 -28.16 18.74
C VAL A 435 26.77 -28.92 18.12
N VAL A 436 25.57 -28.38 18.18
CA VAL A 436 24.39 -29.01 17.57
C VAL A 436 24.50 -29.04 16.05
N LEU A 437 24.92 -27.93 15.41
CA LEU A 437 25.13 -27.86 13.97
C LEU A 437 26.25 -28.81 13.50
N GLY A 438 27.34 -28.91 14.26
CA GLY A 438 28.43 -29.88 13.98
C GLY A 438 27.96 -31.33 14.09
N GLY A 439 27.11 -31.65 15.09
CA GLY A 439 26.52 -32.97 15.25
C GLY A 439 25.58 -33.35 14.11
N VAL A 440 24.73 -32.41 13.66
CA VAL A 440 23.83 -32.61 12.51
C VAL A 440 24.63 -32.79 11.22
N ALA A 441 25.64 -31.96 10.96
CA ALA A 441 26.51 -32.08 9.78
C ALA A 441 27.26 -33.42 9.78
N TYR A 442 27.75 -33.89 10.92
CA TYR A 442 28.41 -35.19 11.04
C TYR A 442 27.43 -36.35 10.78
N ALA A 443 26.21 -36.28 11.32
CA ALA A 443 25.18 -37.31 11.12
C ALA A 443 24.73 -37.39 9.63
N VAL A 444 24.58 -36.24 8.97
CA VAL A 444 24.25 -36.17 7.53
C VAL A 444 25.39 -36.71 6.70
N HIS A 445 26.64 -36.37 6.96
CA HIS A 445 27.82 -36.88 6.24
C HIS A 445 28.00 -38.39 6.42
N ARG A 446 27.71 -38.93 7.60
CA ARG A 446 27.74 -40.37 7.87
C ARG A 446 26.63 -41.13 7.14
N ARG A 447 25.47 -40.53 6.88
CA ARG A 447 24.33 -41.17 6.25
C ARG A 447 24.33 -41.02 4.74
N TRP A 448 24.97 -39.96 4.21
CA TRP A 448 25.18 -39.69 2.77
C TRP A 448 26.59 -39.12 2.55
N PRO A 449 27.62 -39.98 2.38
CA PRO A 449 28.95 -39.49 2.07
C PRO A 449 28.95 -38.82 0.69
N LEU A 450 29.44 -37.59 0.62
CA LEU A 450 29.59 -36.84 -0.61
C LEU A 450 30.60 -37.57 -1.53
N PRO A 451 30.34 -37.72 -2.85
CA PRO A 451 31.28 -38.31 -3.77
C PRO A 451 32.55 -37.46 -3.87
N GLU A 452 33.71 -38.09 -3.73
CA GLU A 452 35.02 -37.46 -3.86
C GLU A 452 35.20 -36.85 -5.26
N LEU A 453 35.36 -35.53 -5.32
CA LEU A 453 35.80 -34.86 -6.55
C LEU A 453 37.23 -35.28 -6.87
N VAL A 454 37.38 -36.18 -7.83
CA VAL A 454 38.64 -36.62 -8.39
C VAL A 454 39.38 -35.42 -8.98
N ARG A 455 40.44 -35.03 -8.32
CA ARG A 455 41.42 -34.06 -8.77
C ARG A 455 42.16 -34.63 -9.99
N ARG A 456 41.75 -34.29 -11.23
CA ARG A 456 42.60 -34.48 -12.40
C ARG A 456 43.66 -33.38 -12.40
N ARG A 457 44.88 -33.78 -12.04
CA ARG A 457 46.10 -33.13 -12.52
C ARG A 457 46.43 -33.68 -13.91
N ARG A 458 46.45 -32.82 -14.87
CA ARG A 458 47.53 -32.69 -15.87
C ARG A 458 47.21 -31.50 -16.75
#